data_6ece32e206fa86725989e0ad8ca8436a
#
_entry.id   6ece32e206fa86725989e0ad8ca8436a
#
_cell.length_a   1.000
_cell.length_b   1.000
_cell.length_c   1.000
_cell.angle_alpha   90.00
_cell.angle_beta   90.00
_cell.angle_gamma   90.00
#
_symmetry.space_group_name_H-M   'P 1'
#
loop_
_entity.id
_entity.type
_entity.pdbx_description
1 polymer ?
#
loop_
_entity_poly.entity_id
_entity_poly.type
_entity_poly.pdbx_seq_one_letter_code
_entity_poly.pdbx_strand_id
1 'polypeptide(L)'
;MCIRDSECSAATTKGTAQVIEYIAGELDKLPPPIRFEAQPLTARELDEQELKKKEFTITKQDGIYIVDAPFMVPVLSMVNMEDYESLQYFQRVLRFSGIIDKLEEMGVQEDDTVSIYDFEFRYLR
;
A
#
# COMPACT_ATOMS: atom_id res chain seq x y z
N MET A 1 6.49 42.12 2.14
CA MET A 1 7.14 41.08 2.96
C MET A 1 7.91 41.79 4.05
N CYS A 2 7.50 41.70 5.29
CA CYS A 2 8.26 42.30 6.40
C CYS A 2 9.34 41.31 6.81
N ILE A 3 10.57 41.60 6.43
CA ILE A 3 11.73 40.86 6.91
C ILE A 3 12.13 41.54 8.24
N ARG A 4 12.17 40.75 9.31
CA ARG A 4 12.69 41.21 10.60
C ARG A 4 14.06 40.61 10.79
N ASP A 5 15.04 41.49 10.89
CA ASP A 5 16.42 41.11 11.09
C ASP A 5 16.79 41.28 12.57
N SER A 6 17.56 40.35 13.11
CA SER A 6 18.06 40.37 14.46
C SER A 6 19.55 40.03 14.46
N GLU A 7 20.34 40.91 15.06
CA GLU A 7 21.78 40.68 15.23
C GLU A 7 22.04 39.79 16.45
N CYS A 8 22.65 38.63 16.22
CA CYS A 8 23.03 37.74 17.30
C CYS A 8 24.37 37.07 17.07
N SER A 9 25.02 36.66 18.12
CA SER A 9 26.26 35.89 18.10
C SER A 9 26.14 34.67 18.98
N ALA A 10 26.21 33.49 18.37
CA ALA A 10 26.16 32.23 19.09
C ALA A 10 27.37 32.02 20.02
N ALA A 11 28.54 32.54 19.61
CA ALA A 11 29.78 32.40 20.38
C ALA A 11 29.76 33.20 21.69
N THR A 12 29.16 34.40 21.64
CA THR A 12 29.08 35.31 22.80
C THR A 12 27.70 35.30 23.47
N THR A 13 26.74 34.56 22.95
CA THR A 13 25.33 34.53 23.37
C THR A 13 24.62 35.89 23.34
N LYS A 14 25.25 36.90 22.72
CA LYS A 14 24.71 38.25 22.62
C LYS A 14 23.54 38.25 21.60
N GLY A 15 22.39 38.77 22.02
CA GLY A 15 21.20 38.88 21.19
C GLY A 15 20.38 37.58 21.04
N THR A 16 20.87 36.42 21.47
CA THR A 16 20.17 35.12 21.35
C THR A 16 18.89 35.07 22.17
N ALA A 17 18.86 35.68 23.36
CA ALA A 17 17.67 35.75 24.19
C ALA A 17 16.50 36.47 23.50
N GLN A 18 16.79 37.57 22.81
CA GLN A 18 15.80 38.37 22.07
C GLN A 18 15.22 37.57 20.90
N VAL A 19 16.05 36.79 20.21
CA VAL A 19 15.62 35.93 19.10
C VAL A 19 14.68 34.82 19.61
N ILE A 20 15.05 34.18 20.73
CA ILE A 20 14.23 33.11 21.34
C ILE A 20 12.87 33.65 21.81
N GLU A 21 12.88 34.81 22.48
CA GLU A 21 11.66 35.47 22.97
C GLU A 21 10.73 35.84 21.79
N TYR A 22 11.30 36.34 20.71
CA TYR A 22 10.55 36.67 19.51
C TYR A 22 9.94 35.42 18.86
N ILE A 23 10.71 34.33 18.71
CA ILE A 23 10.24 33.06 18.16
C ILE A 23 9.12 32.50 19.03
N ALA A 24 9.26 32.51 20.35
CA ALA A 24 8.22 32.05 21.27
C ALA A 24 6.91 32.83 21.08
N GLY A 25 6.97 34.15 20.97
CA GLY A 25 5.80 34.97 20.72
C GLY A 25 5.14 34.77 19.36
N GLU A 26 5.91 34.40 18.34
CA GLU A 26 5.34 34.05 17.04
C GLU A 26 4.74 32.64 17.02
N LEU A 27 5.35 31.69 17.74
CA LEU A 27 4.82 30.34 17.90
C LEU A 27 3.44 30.33 18.57
N ASP A 28 3.22 31.18 19.57
CA ASP A 28 1.93 31.28 20.24
C ASP A 28 0.80 31.81 19.33
N LYS A 29 1.15 32.49 18.25
CA LYS A 29 0.20 33.01 17.26
C LYS A 29 -0.12 32.00 16.16
N LEU A 30 0.68 30.94 16.03
CA LEU A 30 0.47 29.93 15.02
C LEU A 30 -0.67 28.98 15.42
N PRO A 31 -1.49 28.54 14.46
CA PRO A 31 -2.44 27.49 14.74
C PRO A 31 -1.72 26.21 15.16
N PRO A 32 -2.35 25.36 15.96
CA PRO A 32 -1.75 24.10 16.38
C PRO A 32 -1.26 23.31 15.15
N PRO A 33 -0.07 22.69 15.22
CA PRO A 33 0.47 21.96 14.09
C PRO A 33 -0.52 20.87 13.68
N ILE A 34 -0.77 20.78 12.39
CA ILE A 34 -1.54 19.66 11.82
C ILE A 34 -0.72 18.41 12.12
N ARG A 35 -1.14 17.65 13.12
CA ARG A 35 -0.58 16.33 13.36
C ARG A 35 -1.12 15.44 12.25
N PHE A 36 -0.28 15.15 11.29
CA PHE A 36 -0.51 14.00 10.44
C PHE A 36 -0.34 12.78 11.34
N GLU A 37 -1.44 12.30 11.88
CA GLU A 37 -1.46 10.92 12.32
C GLU A 37 -1.15 10.13 11.06
N ALA A 38 0.03 9.51 11.03
CA ALA A 38 0.24 8.41 10.10
C ALA A 38 -0.93 7.47 10.38
N GLN A 39 -1.97 7.59 9.55
CA GLN A 39 -2.87 6.45 9.44
C GLN A 39 -1.89 5.32 9.15
N PRO A 40 -1.76 4.33 10.05
CA PRO A 40 -1.09 3.15 9.62
C PRO A 40 -1.76 2.90 8.27
N LEU A 41 -0.96 2.83 7.20
CA LEU A 41 -1.35 2.03 6.06
C LEU A 41 -1.46 0.63 6.68
N THR A 42 -2.49 0.44 7.44
CA THR A 42 -3.15 -0.81 7.41
C THR A 42 -3.32 -0.99 5.93
N ALA A 43 -2.36 -1.69 5.33
CA ALA A 43 -2.69 -2.47 4.16
C ALA A 43 -4.15 -2.82 4.47
N ARG A 44 -5.09 -2.09 3.85
CA ARG A 44 -6.51 -2.27 4.12
C ARG A 44 -6.58 -3.75 4.27
N GLU A 45 -6.77 -4.21 5.50
CA GLU A 45 -7.08 -5.60 5.70
C GLU A 45 -8.29 -5.72 4.82
N LEU A 46 -8.01 -6.15 3.60
CA LEU A 46 -9.05 -6.38 2.62
C LEU A 46 -9.92 -7.31 3.39
N ASP A 47 -11.03 -6.80 3.86
CA ASP A 47 -11.84 -7.51 4.84
C ASP A 47 -12.05 -8.87 4.18
N GLU A 48 -11.49 -9.92 4.77
CA GLU A 48 -11.50 -11.27 4.18
C GLU A 48 -12.92 -11.64 3.75
N GLN A 49 -13.89 -11.08 4.46
CA GLN A 49 -15.30 -11.22 4.15
C GLN A 49 -15.73 -10.44 2.91
N GLU A 50 -15.13 -9.30 2.64
CA GLU A 50 -15.41 -8.54 1.41
C GLU A 50 -14.77 -9.19 0.19
N LEU A 51 -13.59 -9.78 0.33
CA LEU A 51 -12.95 -10.52 -0.77
C LEU A 51 -13.73 -11.78 -1.15
N LYS A 52 -14.22 -12.53 -0.17
CA LYS A 52 -15.03 -13.73 -0.41
C LYS A 52 -16.38 -13.46 -1.08
N LYS A 53 -16.89 -12.24 -1.02
CA LYS A 53 -18.15 -11.84 -1.66
C LYS A 53 -17.98 -11.36 -3.10
N LYS A 54 -16.74 -11.19 -3.57
CA LYS A 54 -16.47 -10.68 -4.91
C LYS A 54 -16.58 -11.80 -5.93
N GLU A 55 -17.31 -11.52 -7.00
CA GLU A 55 -17.51 -12.47 -8.08
C GLU A 55 -16.27 -12.57 -8.96
N PHE A 56 -15.91 -13.79 -9.31
CA PHE A 56 -14.84 -14.08 -10.26
C PHE A 56 -15.22 -15.32 -11.07
N THR A 57 -14.64 -15.43 -12.26
CA THR A 57 -14.86 -16.57 -13.17
C THR A 57 -13.53 -17.19 -13.53
N ILE A 58 -13.45 -18.52 -13.54
CA ILE A 58 -12.27 -19.25 -13.97
C ILE A 58 -12.64 -20.11 -15.16
N THR A 59 -11.88 -19.96 -16.24
CA THR A 59 -12.06 -20.74 -17.48
C THR A 59 -10.76 -21.45 -17.81
N LYS A 60 -10.84 -22.73 -18.18
CA LYS A 60 -9.67 -23.49 -18.64
C LYS A 60 -9.64 -23.51 -20.17
N GLN A 61 -8.56 -22.97 -20.76
CA GLN A 61 -8.31 -22.98 -22.21
C GLN A 61 -6.87 -23.46 -22.46
N ASP A 62 -6.71 -24.43 -23.34
CA ASP A 62 -5.40 -24.94 -23.77
C ASP A 62 -4.43 -25.34 -22.64
N GLY A 63 -4.96 -25.76 -21.48
CA GLY A 63 -4.15 -26.10 -20.31
C GLY A 63 -3.79 -24.92 -19.41
N ILE A 64 -4.24 -23.72 -19.76
CA ILE A 64 -4.07 -22.50 -18.97
C ILE A 64 -5.38 -22.18 -18.25
N TYR A 65 -5.29 -21.86 -16.98
CA TYR A 65 -6.43 -21.38 -16.19
C TYR A 65 -6.50 -19.85 -16.28
N ILE A 66 -7.54 -19.36 -16.94
CA ILE A 66 -7.79 -17.93 -17.11
C ILE A 66 -8.76 -17.49 -16.02
N VAL A 67 -8.32 -16.57 -15.19
CA VAL A 67 -9.09 -16.00 -14.08
C VAL A 67 -9.55 -14.59 -14.45
N ASP A 68 -10.85 -14.41 -14.51
CA ASP A 68 -11.48 -13.09 -14.67
C ASP A 68 -12.03 -12.62 -13.32
N ALA A 69 -11.35 -11.69 -12.72
CA ALA A 69 -11.65 -11.14 -11.40
C ALA A 69 -11.47 -9.62 -11.42
N PRO A 70 -12.52 -8.84 -11.75
CA PRO A 70 -12.41 -7.38 -11.89
C PRO A 70 -11.85 -6.68 -10.65
N PHE A 71 -12.08 -7.22 -9.45
CA PHE A 71 -11.55 -6.67 -8.21
C PHE A 71 -10.02 -6.83 -8.06
N MET A 72 -9.41 -7.72 -8.86
CA MET A 72 -7.96 -7.91 -8.87
C MET A 72 -7.22 -6.84 -9.67
N VAL A 73 -7.88 -6.13 -10.58
CA VAL A 73 -7.25 -5.10 -11.43
C VAL A 73 -6.50 -4.04 -10.61
N PRO A 74 -7.09 -3.41 -9.57
CA PRO A 74 -6.35 -2.45 -8.76
C PRO A 74 -5.22 -3.10 -7.93
N VAL A 75 -5.37 -4.36 -7.55
CA VAL A 75 -4.31 -5.11 -6.86
C VAL A 75 -3.13 -5.33 -7.79
N LEU A 76 -3.38 -5.81 -9.01
CA LEU A 76 -2.36 -6.06 -10.02
C LEU A 76 -1.60 -4.79 -10.41
N SER A 77 -2.28 -3.65 -10.46
CA SER A 77 -1.63 -2.36 -10.76
C SER A 77 -0.67 -1.87 -9.66
N MET A 78 -0.82 -2.37 -8.44
CA MET A 78 0.01 -2.02 -7.28
C MET A 78 1.13 -3.02 -7.02
N VAL A 79 1.03 -4.22 -7.58
CA VAL A 79 2.00 -5.30 -7.33
C VAL A 79 3.24 -5.11 -8.21
N ASN A 80 4.39 -5.06 -7.56
CA ASN A 80 5.68 -5.15 -8.24
C ASN A 80 6.19 -6.59 -8.17
N MET A 81 6.33 -7.24 -9.33
CA MET A 81 6.77 -8.63 -9.41
C MET A 81 8.22 -8.85 -8.99
N GLU A 82 9.02 -7.78 -8.94
CA GLU A 82 10.41 -7.82 -8.47
C GLU A 82 10.53 -7.67 -6.95
N ASP A 83 9.43 -7.27 -6.29
CA ASP A 83 9.41 -7.05 -4.86
C ASP A 83 8.73 -8.20 -4.12
N TYR A 84 9.46 -8.82 -3.21
CA TYR A 84 9.00 -9.98 -2.44
C TYR A 84 7.77 -9.68 -1.57
N GLU A 85 7.71 -8.50 -0.97
CA GLU A 85 6.57 -8.11 -0.12
C GLU A 85 5.30 -7.93 -0.95
N SER A 86 5.42 -7.34 -2.13
CA SER A 86 4.33 -7.19 -3.09
C SER A 86 3.80 -8.54 -3.56
N LEU A 87 4.69 -9.50 -3.84
CA LEU A 87 4.29 -10.86 -4.20
C LEU A 87 3.58 -11.59 -3.07
N GLN A 88 4.06 -11.46 -1.83
CA GLN A 88 3.37 -12.03 -0.68
C GLN A 88 1.96 -11.43 -0.48
N TYR A 89 1.83 -10.12 -0.67
CA TYR A 89 0.53 -9.46 -0.62
C TYR A 89 -0.42 -10.01 -1.70
N PHE A 90 0.06 -10.13 -2.94
CA PHE A 90 -0.71 -10.71 -4.04
C PHE A 90 -1.17 -12.15 -3.77
N GLN A 91 -0.27 -13.01 -3.29
CA GLN A 91 -0.60 -14.38 -2.92
C GLN A 91 -1.65 -14.44 -1.80
N ARG A 92 -1.56 -13.54 -0.82
CA ARG A 92 -2.54 -13.43 0.26
C ARG A 92 -3.93 -13.07 -0.28
N VAL A 93 -4.00 -12.09 -1.18
CA VAL A 93 -5.26 -11.68 -1.82
C VAL A 93 -5.87 -12.84 -2.63
N LEU A 94 -5.07 -13.57 -3.41
CA LEU A 94 -5.51 -14.75 -4.16
C LEU A 94 -6.11 -15.83 -3.23
N ARG A 95 -5.46 -16.08 -2.10
CA ARG A 95 -5.93 -17.07 -1.13
C ARG A 95 -7.23 -16.64 -0.45
N PHE A 96 -7.30 -15.39 0.02
CA PHE A 96 -8.50 -14.89 0.72
C PHE A 96 -9.70 -14.67 -0.20
N SER A 97 -9.49 -14.40 -1.49
CA SER A 97 -10.57 -14.29 -2.46
C SER A 97 -11.24 -15.62 -2.82
N GLY A 98 -10.62 -16.74 -2.42
CA GLY A 98 -11.12 -18.08 -2.79
C GLY A 98 -10.77 -18.52 -4.20
N ILE A 99 -9.95 -17.73 -4.94
CA ILE A 99 -9.50 -18.10 -6.29
C ILE A 99 -8.68 -19.38 -6.25
N ILE A 100 -7.80 -19.51 -5.25
CA ILE A 100 -6.96 -20.71 -5.08
C ILE A 100 -7.83 -21.93 -4.81
N ASP A 101 -8.79 -21.83 -3.89
CA ASP A 101 -9.71 -22.93 -3.56
C ASP A 101 -10.49 -23.39 -4.80
N LYS A 102 -10.91 -22.43 -5.63
CA LYS A 102 -11.64 -22.75 -6.87
C LYS A 102 -10.76 -23.39 -7.93
N LEU A 103 -9.51 -22.98 -8.05
CA LEU A 103 -8.52 -23.62 -8.93
C LEU A 103 -8.26 -25.07 -8.51
N GLU A 104 -8.13 -25.31 -7.20
CA GLU A 104 -7.96 -26.66 -6.65
C GLU A 104 -9.20 -27.54 -6.92
N GLU A 105 -10.42 -27.01 -6.76
CA GLU A 105 -11.66 -27.71 -7.13
C GLU A 105 -11.70 -28.09 -8.62
N MET A 106 -11.15 -27.24 -9.49
CA MET A 106 -11.07 -27.52 -10.94
C MET A 106 -9.94 -28.49 -11.31
N GLY A 107 -9.12 -28.91 -10.32
CA GLY A 107 -8.07 -29.88 -10.50
C GLY A 107 -6.76 -29.29 -11.05
N VAL A 108 -6.40 -28.07 -10.67
CA VAL A 108 -5.10 -27.48 -11.00
C VAL A 108 -3.98 -28.36 -10.43
N GLN A 109 -2.93 -28.58 -11.22
CA GLN A 109 -1.74 -29.33 -10.82
C GLN A 109 -0.55 -28.38 -10.60
N GLU A 110 0.48 -28.89 -9.93
CA GLU A 110 1.75 -28.16 -9.82
C GLU A 110 2.31 -27.89 -11.22
N ASP A 111 2.87 -26.72 -11.40
CA ASP A 111 3.38 -26.18 -12.68
C ASP A 111 2.30 -25.77 -13.71
N ASP A 112 1.01 -25.96 -13.44
CA ASP A 112 -0.02 -25.41 -14.32
C ASP A 112 0.06 -23.89 -14.38
N THR A 113 -0.14 -23.34 -15.58
CA THR A 113 -0.13 -21.90 -15.77
C THR A 113 -1.49 -21.30 -15.44
N VAL A 114 -1.47 -20.29 -14.60
CA VAL A 114 -2.64 -19.46 -14.27
C VAL A 114 -2.44 -18.07 -14.83
N SER A 115 -3.38 -17.58 -15.60
CA SER A 115 -3.38 -16.24 -16.17
C SER A 115 -4.48 -15.39 -15.52
N ILE A 116 -4.10 -14.22 -15.03
CA ILE A 116 -5.02 -13.21 -14.51
C ILE A 116 -4.79 -11.94 -15.30
N TYR A 117 -5.64 -11.64 -16.28
CA TYR A 117 -5.44 -10.54 -17.24
C TYR A 117 -4.07 -10.65 -17.94
N ASP A 118 -3.19 -9.66 -17.71
CA ASP A 118 -1.85 -9.62 -18.32
C ASP A 118 -0.77 -10.34 -17.49
N PHE A 119 -1.15 -10.96 -16.35
CA PHE A 119 -0.22 -11.65 -15.48
C PHE A 119 -0.35 -13.15 -15.58
N GLU A 120 0.76 -13.80 -15.89
CA GLU A 120 0.85 -15.25 -15.91
C GLU A 120 1.80 -15.73 -14.81
N PHE A 121 1.37 -16.72 -14.06
CA PHE A 121 2.20 -17.36 -13.05
C PHE A 121 1.95 -18.85 -12.99
N ARG A 122 2.92 -19.59 -12.47
CA ARG A 122 2.78 -21.02 -12.25
C ARG A 122 2.20 -21.31 -10.88
N TYR A 123 1.26 -22.23 -10.85
CA TYR A 123 0.72 -22.69 -9.59
C TYR A 123 1.74 -23.57 -8.87
N LEU A 124 2.15 -23.17 -7.67
CA LEU A 124 2.99 -23.94 -6.77
C LEU A 124 2.22 -24.14 -5.46
N ARG A 125 2.14 -25.37 -4.99
CA ARG A 125 1.41 -25.74 -3.78
C ARG A 125 2.20 -25.45 -2.51
#